data_72eb5a0633f578c5035072b6dcd79826
#
_entry.id   72eb5a0633f578c5035072b6dcd79826
#
_cell.length_a   1.000
_cell.length_b   1.000
_cell.length_c   1.000
_cell.angle_alpha   90.00
_cell.angle_beta   90.00
_cell.angle_gamma   90.00
#
_symmetry.space_group_name_H-M   'P 1'
#
loop_
_entity.id
_entity.type
_entity.pdbx_description
1 polymer ?
#
loop_
_entity_poly.entity_id
_entity_poly.type
_entity_poly.pdbx_seq_one_letter_code
_entity_poly.pdbx_strand_id
1 'polypeptide(L)'
;MGKGNGNGNGNGNGNGNGNGNEVGTGADNPSVFATGAGAGTGTGDAPGSKWTADLLILDHLPKEFFQLGPQELHQLFPGPTLIRLLSSQRPWFFVSTLLHGNETTGLKALQQLLMEYGSNLPCSLLLLIGNPAAAAQGLRSLPGQLDQNRIWADGALLATSWAQALLKEVLAHQPMAAIDIHNTTGRGEPYSVITHLNAEHMFLAREFSSNVVHFREPHTTLVNALGEHIPSVVLECGPSEGDEKRKDHLLHYLKALFSRSNIGQTSLVEPGLHLFESQARVFVGGRFAFGPQGSGGLSLDPDLDLNNFKLLAAGQLWGTYESRKDFEFLVRDTQGQDVTAQYFDLSNGEIRVRKPFVPSLITTSVPAAQEDCLCYIMKRI
;
A
#
# COMPACT_ATOMS: atom_id res chain seq x y z
N MET A 1 3.53 5.16 69.63
CA MET A 1 3.88 6.61 69.63
C MET A 1 3.58 7.11 68.21
N GLY A 2 2.63 7.90 67.88
CA GLY A 2 1.92 9.02 68.42
C GLY A 2 1.37 9.70 67.18
N LYS A 3 0.06 9.74 67.02
CA LYS A 3 -0.89 10.85 66.91
C LYS A 3 -0.46 11.98 65.95
N GLY A 4 -1.31 12.40 64.98
CA GLY A 4 -2.45 13.20 65.23
C GLY A 4 -3.25 13.59 63.98
N ASN A 5 -4.48 13.88 64.30
CA ASN A 5 -5.68 14.28 63.53
C ASN A 5 -5.59 15.66 62.81
N GLY A 6 -6.49 15.80 61.82
CA GLY A 6 -6.93 17.11 61.34
C GLY A 6 -8.12 17.00 60.41
N ASN A 7 -9.33 17.21 60.93
CA ASN A 7 -10.65 17.32 60.27
C ASN A 7 -10.81 18.68 59.58
N GLY A 8 -11.60 18.73 58.51
CA GLY A 8 -12.14 19.94 57.90
C GLY A 8 -13.35 19.68 57.03
N ASN A 9 -14.55 19.84 57.60
CA ASN A 9 -15.87 19.76 56.95
C ASN A 9 -16.17 21.07 56.16
N GLY A 10 -16.90 20.94 55.06
CA GLY A 10 -17.53 22.05 54.36
C GLY A 10 -18.70 21.56 53.51
N ASN A 11 -19.90 21.65 54.04
CA ASN A 11 -21.22 21.42 53.40
C ASN A 11 -21.60 22.58 52.48
N GLY A 12 -22.25 22.27 51.36
CA GLY A 12 -22.95 23.21 50.51
C GLY A 12 -24.02 22.50 49.67
N ASN A 13 -25.27 22.53 50.17
CA ASN A 13 -26.50 22.07 49.52
C ASN A 13 -26.94 23.06 48.44
N GLY A 14 -27.44 22.58 47.30
CA GLY A 14 -28.20 23.35 46.33
C GLY A 14 -29.08 22.41 45.48
N ASN A 15 -30.36 22.29 45.90
CA ASN A 15 -31.43 21.61 45.19
C ASN A 15 -31.90 22.43 43.97
N GLY A 16 -32.17 21.79 42.86
CA GLY A 16 -32.88 22.36 41.73
C GLY A 16 -33.52 21.24 40.88
N ASN A 17 -34.77 20.94 41.17
CA ASN A 17 -35.62 20.06 40.37
C ASN A 17 -36.01 20.73 39.04
N GLY A 18 -35.95 20.03 37.93
CA GLY A 18 -36.53 20.40 36.64
C GLY A 18 -36.77 19.17 35.78
N ASN A 19 -37.97 18.61 35.87
CA ASN A 19 -38.49 17.59 34.95
C ASN A 19 -38.72 18.23 33.58
N GLY A 20 -38.16 17.59 32.51
CA GLY A 20 -38.49 17.88 31.13
C GLY A 20 -38.18 16.63 30.31
N ASN A 21 -39.20 15.77 30.13
CA ASN A 21 -39.21 14.74 29.12
C ASN A 21 -39.25 15.39 27.73
N GLU A 22 -38.19 15.37 26.98
CA GLU A 22 -38.26 15.48 25.53
C GLU A 22 -37.58 14.26 24.92
N VAL A 23 -38.39 13.48 24.18
CA VAL A 23 -38.03 12.41 23.32
C VAL A 23 -37.29 13.04 22.13
N GLY A 24 -35.99 13.09 22.16
CA GLY A 24 -35.12 13.54 21.06
C GLY A 24 -35.05 12.42 19.99
N THR A 25 -35.75 12.65 18.92
CA THR A 25 -35.67 11.89 17.67
C THR A 25 -34.29 12.07 17.01
N GLY A 26 -33.70 10.97 16.62
CA GLY A 26 -32.76 10.82 15.50
C GLY A 26 -31.55 11.75 15.51
N ALA A 27 -30.41 11.26 15.98
CA ALA A 27 -29.13 11.85 15.64
C ALA A 27 -28.93 11.72 14.12
N ASP A 28 -28.95 12.84 13.42
CA ASP A 28 -28.57 12.93 12.00
C ASP A 28 -27.13 12.45 11.86
N ASN A 29 -26.97 11.33 11.18
CA ASN A 29 -25.68 10.80 10.80
C ASN A 29 -25.05 11.77 9.79
N PRO A 30 -23.88 12.38 10.02
CA PRO A 30 -23.29 13.28 9.04
C PRO A 30 -23.07 12.52 7.73
N SER A 31 -23.60 13.06 6.63
CA SER A 31 -23.43 12.44 5.31
C SER A 31 -21.93 12.32 5.00
N VAL A 32 -21.53 11.18 4.43
CA VAL A 32 -20.15 10.92 4.00
C VAL A 32 -19.66 11.95 2.98
N PHE A 33 -20.59 12.69 2.38
CA PHE A 33 -20.32 13.68 1.34
C PHE A 33 -20.66 15.10 1.78
N ALA A 34 -19.81 16.06 1.45
CA ALA A 34 -20.05 17.47 1.72
C ALA A 34 -21.19 18.02 0.87
N THR A 35 -22.14 18.74 1.50
CA THR A 35 -23.23 19.45 0.84
C THR A 35 -22.94 20.96 0.76
N GLY A 36 -21.82 21.39 0.22
CA GLY A 36 -21.44 22.80 0.13
C GLY A 36 -21.10 23.24 -1.28
N ALA A 37 -21.85 24.18 -1.83
CA ALA A 37 -21.46 24.93 -3.03
C ALA A 37 -20.55 26.08 -2.61
N GLY A 38 -19.40 26.24 -3.29
CA GLY A 38 -18.55 27.41 -3.11
C GLY A 38 -17.24 27.27 -3.86
N ALA A 39 -17.20 27.72 -5.13
CA ALA A 39 -15.94 27.96 -5.82
C ALA A 39 -15.29 29.20 -5.19
N GLY A 40 -14.27 29.01 -4.38
CA GLY A 40 -13.46 30.06 -3.78
C GLY A 40 -11.99 29.75 -3.95
N THR A 41 -11.29 30.51 -4.80
CA THR A 41 -9.85 30.58 -4.82
C THR A 41 -9.36 31.27 -3.56
N GLY A 42 -9.09 30.52 -2.51
CA GLY A 42 -8.58 31.06 -1.26
C GLY A 42 -7.99 29.93 -0.44
N THR A 43 -6.79 30.15 0.09
CA THR A 43 -6.10 29.32 1.08
C THR A 43 -6.82 29.37 2.43
N GLY A 44 -8.11 29.01 2.45
CA GLY A 44 -8.92 28.90 3.65
C GLY A 44 -9.23 27.44 3.91
N ASP A 45 -8.95 26.98 5.13
CA ASP A 45 -9.28 25.65 5.58
C ASP A 45 -10.78 25.38 5.37
N ALA A 46 -11.12 24.36 4.60
CA ALA A 46 -12.50 23.88 4.49
C ALA A 46 -12.97 23.42 5.89
N PRO A 47 -14.27 23.59 6.25
CA PRO A 47 -14.80 23.08 7.49
C PRO A 47 -14.52 21.58 7.64
N GLY A 48 -13.85 21.17 8.73
CA GLY A 48 -13.46 19.79 8.98
C GLY A 48 -12.10 19.38 8.38
N SER A 49 -11.32 20.33 7.83
CA SER A 49 -9.94 20.08 7.43
C SER A 49 -8.94 20.42 8.54
N LYS A 50 -7.88 19.62 8.67
CA LYS A 50 -6.79 19.84 9.62
C LYS A 50 -5.47 19.43 8.99
N TRP A 51 -4.48 20.32 9.06
CA TRP A 51 -3.09 19.99 8.74
C TRP A 51 -2.34 19.52 9.98
N THR A 52 -1.62 18.44 9.85
CA THR A 52 -0.73 17.93 10.90
C THR A 52 0.55 17.42 10.25
N ALA A 53 1.65 18.12 10.47
CA ALA A 53 2.98 17.72 9.97
C ALA A 53 2.96 17.37 8.47
N ASP A 54 2.43 18.26 7.62
CA ASP A 54 2.26 18.09 6.16
C ASP A 54 1.29 16.97 5.73
N LEU A 55 0.53 16.39 6.65
CA LEU A 55 -0.60 15.51 6.39
C LEU A 55 -1.90 16.31 6.43
N LEU A 56 -2.65 16.32 5.34
CA LEU A 56 -4.00 16.86 5.32
C LEU A 56 -4.97 15.82 5.88
N ILE A 57 -5.80 16.19 6.85
CA ILE A 57 -6.84 15.31 7.40
C ILE A 57 -8.20 15.91 7.10
N LEU A 58 -9.09 15.11 6.50
CA LEU A 58 -10.46 15.50 6.16
C LEU A 58 -11.45 14.53 6.82
N ASP A 59 -12.61 15.04 7.24
CA ASP A 59 -13.69 14.23 7.81
C ASP A 59 -14.80 13.90 6.78
N HIS A 60 -14.59 14.26 5.53
CA HIS A 60 -15.50 13.98 4.42
C HIS A 60 -14.77 13.98 3.09
N LEU A 61 -15.37 13.37 2.07
CA LEU A 61 -14.89 13.44 0.69
C LEU A 61 -15.48 14.66 -0.02
N PRO A 62 -14.66 15.49 -0.68
CA PRO A 62 -15.16 16.48 -1.65
C PRO A 62 -15.95 15.80 -2.76
N LYS A 63 -17.03 16.42 -3.24
CA LYS A 63 -17.86 15.84 -4.32
C LYS A 63 -17.07 15.65 -5.62
N GLU A 64 -16.14 16.53 -5.87
CA GLU A 64 -15.25 16.53 -7.03
C GLU A 64 -14.35 15.28 -7.06
N PHE A 65 -14.09 14.64 -5.93
CA PHE A 65 -13.30 13.41 -5.84
C PHE A 65 -13.80 12.32 -6.81
N PHE A 66 -15.10 12.23 -7.03
CA PHE A 66 -15.69 11.21 -7.89
C PHE A 66 -15.61 11.52 -9.38
N GLN A 67 -15.23 12.74 -9.74
CA GLN A 67 -15.19 13.24 -11.11
C GLN A 67 -13.77 13.38 -11.64
N LEU A 68 -12.80 13.53 -10.74
CA LEU A 68 -11.41 13.78 -11.10
C LEU A 68 -10.66 12.47 -11.33
N GLY A 69 -9.87 12.44 -12.39
CA GLY A 69 -8.91 11.36 -12.63
C GLY A 69 -7.67 11.47 -11.73
N PRO A 70 -6.80 10.45 -11.75
CA PRO A 70 -5.57 10.45 -10.94
C PRO A 70 -4.71 11.70 -11.16
N GLN A 71 -4.61 12.16 -12.40
CA GLN A 71 -3.80 13.33 -12.77
C GLN A 71 -4.36 14.66 -12.26
N GLU A 72 -5.63 14.70 -11.90
CA GLU A 72 -6.33 15.93 -11.48
C GLU A 72 -6.49 16.01 -9.96
N LEU A 73 -6.27 14.90 -9.22
CA LEU A 73 -6.47 14.84 -7.77
C LEU A 73 -5.64 15.86 -6.98
N HIS A 74 -4.48 16.27 -7.49
CA HIS A 74 -3.65 17.29 -6.87
C HIS A 74 -4.38 18.65 -6.72
N GLN A 75 -5.47 18.86 -7.46
CA GLN A 75 -6.33 20.06 -7.34
C GLN A 75 -7.16 20.04 -6.04
N LEU A 76 -7.49 18.84 -5.54
CA LEU A 76 -8.21 18.66 -4.26
C LEU A 76 -7.25 18.42 -3.10
N PHE A 77 -6.19 17.65 -3.36
CA PHE A 77 -5.26 17.15 -2.36
C PHE A 77 -3.84 17.59 -2.71
N PRO A 78 -3.35 18.69 -2.12
CA PRO A 78 -2.03 19.24 -2.46
C PRO A 78 -0.86 18.37 -1.98
N GLY A 79 -1.11 17.35 -1.16
CA GLY A 79 -0.13 16.41 -0.62
C GLY A 79 -0.80 15.16 -0.05
N PRO A 80 -0.07 14.37 0.76
CA PRO A 80 -0.61 13.22 1.43
C PRO A 80 -1.87 13.60 2.22
N THR A 81 -2.96 12.87 1.99
CA THR A 81 -4.26 13.23 2.57
C THR A 81 -4.92 12.01 3.18
N LEU A 82 -5.25 12.08 4.47
CA LEU A 82 -6.04 11.09 5.18
C LEU A 82 -7.49 11.56 5.26
N ILE A 83 -8.40 10.75 4.75
CA ILE A 83 -9.84 11.03 4.78
C ILE A 83 -10.49 10.05 5.75
N ARG A 84 -11.18 10.58 6.76
CA ARG A 84 -11.87 9.81 7.80
C ARG A 84 -13.35 9.79 7.48
N LEU A 85 -13.85 8.64 7.06
CA LEU A 85 -15.26 8.44 6.72
C LEU A 85 -15.92 7.64 7.85
N LEU A 86 -16.61 8.35 8.73
CA LEU A 86 -17.32 7.75 9.85
C LEU A 86 -18.64 7.13 9.37
N SER A 87 -18.85 5.87 9.69
CA SER A 87 -20.12 5.16 9.54
C SER A 87 -20.75 4.90 10.91
N SER A 88 -22.08 4.77 10.96
CA SER A 88 -22.78 4.22 12.13
C SER A 88 -22.39 2.77 12.42
N GLN A 89 -21.88 2.09 11.43
CA GLN A 89 -21.35 0.74 11.51
C GLN A 89 -19.87 0.78 11.89
N ARG A 90 -19.50 -0.05 12.83
CA ARG A 90 -18.08 -0.30 13.16
C ARG A 90 -17.75 -1.73 12.73
N PRO A 91 -16.54 -2.06 12.43
CA PRO A 91 -15.23 -1.46 12.77
C PRO A 91 -14.71 -0.43 11.77
N TRP A 92 -13.52 0.12 12.08
CA TRP A 92 -12.70 0.88 11.14
C TRP A 92 -11.87 -0.05 10.26
N PHE A 93 -11.65 0.35 9.01
CA PHE A 93 -10.61 -0.18 8.13
C PHE A 93 -9.69 0.97 7.71
N PHE A 94 -8.41 0.65 7.50
CA PHE A 94 -7.48 1.56 6.85
C PHE A 94 -7.19 1.06 5.44
N VAL A 95 -7.25 1.97 4.46
CA VAL A 95 -6.91 1.69 3.06
C VAL A 95 -6.01 2.79 2.54
N SER A 96 -4.88 2.42 1.95
CA SER A 96 -4.00 3.34 1.23
C SER A 96 -4.03 3.07 -0.28
N THR A 97 -3.91 4.15 -1.04
CA THR A 97 -3.75 4.12 -2.49
C THR A 97 -2.87 5.28 -2.94
N LEU A 98 -2.28 5.18 -4.12
CA LEU A 98 -1.41 6.20 -4.69
C LEU A 98 -0.20 6.54 -3.79
N LEU A 99 0.36 5.59 -3.02
CA LEU A 99 1.70 5.79 -2.47
C LEU A 99 2.70 6.00 -3.62
N HIS A 100 2.48 5.30 -4.74
CA HIS A 100 3.13 5.57 -6.01
C HIS A 100 2.11 6.19 -6.96
N GLY A 101 2.41 7.36 -7.51
CA GLY A 101 1.41 8.15 -8.25
C GLY A 101 0.94 7.51 -9.57
N ASN A 102 1.73 6.62 -10.17
CA ASN A 102 1.37 5.89 -11.39
C ASN A 102 0.53 4.62 -11.13
N GLU A 103 0.21 4.29 -9.88
CA GLU A 103 -0.52 3.09 -9.48
C GLU A 103 -2.00 3.43 -9.21
N THR A 104 -2.81 3.47 -10.25
CA THR A 104 -4.13 4.12 -10.22
C THR A 104 -5.32 3.20 -10.01
N THR A 105 -5.14 1.87 -10.02
CA THR A 105 -6.25 0.90 -9.89
C THR A 105 -6.98 1.05 -8.56
N GLY A 106 -6.25 1.24 -7.47
CA GLY A 106 -6.81 1.43 -6.13
C GLY A 106 -7.72 2.65 -6.05
N LEU A 107 -7.29 3.79 -6.60
CA LEU A 107 -8.11 5.00 -6.64
C LEU A 107 -9.42 4.78 -7.40
N LYS A 108 -9.34 4.24 -8.62
CA LYS A 108 -10.51 3.99 -9.47
C LYS A 108 -11.52 3.05 -8.81
N ALA A 109 -11.02 1.98 -8.17
CA ALA A 109 -11.86 1.04 -7.43
C ALA A 109 -12.53 1.71 -6.22
N LEU A 110 -11.79 2.51 -5.45
CA LEU A 110 -12.33 3.21 -4.29
C LEU A 110 -13.34 4.29 -4.67
N GLN A 111 -13.10 5.05 -5.74
CA GLN A 111 -14.08 6.00 -6.27
C GLN A 111 -15.40 5.30 -6.62
N GLN A 112 -15.34 4.20 -7.35
CA GLN A 112 -16.53 3.42 -7.70
C GLN A 112 -17.21 2.85 -6.46
N LEU A 113 -16.47 2.23 -5.55
CA LEU A 113 -16.98 1.63 -4.33
C LEU A 113 -17.72 2.65 -3.45
N LEU A 114 -17.09 3.81 -3.21
CA LEU A 114 -17.64 4.87 -2.38
C LEU A 114 -18.86 5.54 -3.04
N MET A 115 -18.85 5.64 -4.36
CA MET A 115 -20.03 6.12 -5.11
C MET A 115 -21.22 5.15 -4.98
N GLU A 116 -20.97 3.84 -5.06
CA GLU A 116 -22.02 2.82 -4.93
C GLU A 116 -22.60 2.78 -3.50
N TYR A 117 -21.79 2.92 -2.47
CA TYR A 117 -22.27 2.93 -1.09
C TYR A 117 -22.96 4.26 -0.71
N GLY A 118 -22.53 5.38 -1.28
CA GLY A 118 -23.04 6.71 -0.91
C GLY A 118 -22.87 6.96 0.60
N SER A 119 -23.97 7.25 1.27
CA SER A 119 -24.01 7.43 2.74
C SER A 119 -24.07 6.12 3.54
N ASN A 120 -24.20 4.98 2.88
CA ASN A 120 -24.46 3.67 3.52
C ASN A 120 -23.18 2.81 3.60
N LEU A 121 -22.04 3.41 3.97
CA LEU A 121 -20.81 2.66 4.18
C LEU A 121 -21.02 1.58 5.25
N PRO A 122 -20.67 0.30 4.96
CA PRO A 122 -20.85 -0.79 5.91
C PRO A 122 -19.82 -0.78 7.06
N CYS A 123 -18.81 0.06 6.97
CA CYS A 123 -17.74 0.22 7.97
C CYS A 123 -17.29 1.68 8.03
N SER A 124 -16.58 2.07 9.07
CA SER A 124 -15.81 3.32 9.07
C SER A 124 -14.50 3.13 8.31
N LEU A 125 -14.06 4.14 7.57
CA LEU A 125 -12.91 4.04 6.69
C LEU A 125 -11.91 5.18 6.93
N LEU A 126 -10.65 4.81 7.10
CA LEU A 126 -9.49 5.69 7.00
C LEU A 126 -8.89 5.50 5.62
N LEU A 127 -9.06 6.46 4.73
CA LEU A 127 -8.57 6.42 3.35
C LEU A 127 -7.38 7.35 3.18
N LEU A 128 -6.21 6.79 2.86
CA LEU A 128 -5.01 7.54 2.50
C LEU A 128 -4.90 7.70 0.98
N ILE A 129 -4.77 8.94 0.52
CA ILE A 129 -4.29 9.30 -0.80
C ILE A 129 -2.82 9.72 -0.63
N GLY A 130 -1.88 8.88 -1.06
CA GLY A 130 -0.46 9.03 -0.70
C GLY A 130 0.27 10.13 -1.46
N ASN A 131 0.31 10.08 -2.78
CA ASN A 131 1.15 10.96 -3.62
C ASN A 131 0.39 11.56 -4.82
N PRO A 132 -0.60 12.42 -4.58
CA PRO A 132 -1.38 13.04 -5.65
C PRO A 132 -0.51 13.91 -6.59
N ALA A 133 0.58 14.48 -6.09
CA ALA A 133 1.50 15.28 -6.89
C ALA A 133 2.28 14.43 -7.93
N ALA A 134 2.73 13.23 -7.56
CA ALA A 134 3.34 12.30 -8.50
C ALA A 134 2.29 11.71 -9.45
N ALA A 135 1.06 11.46 -8.99
CA ALA A 135 -0.05 11.02 -9.82
C ALA A 135 -0.39 12.03 -10.92
N ALA A 136 -0.30 13.33 -10.63
CA ALA A 136 -0.49 14.40 -11.61
C ALA A 136 0.46 14.28 -12.80
N GLN A 137 1.65 13.71 -12.61
CA GLN A 137 2.67 13.53 -13.64
C GLN A 137 2.73 12.09 -14.17
N GLY A 138 1.92 11.17 -13.65
CA GLY A 138 1.96 9.75 -13.99
C GLY A 138 3.26 9.07 -13.55
N LEU A 139 3.94 9.59 -12.53
CA LEU A 139 5.21 9.09 -12.03
C LEU A 139 5.01 8.26 -10.76
N ARG A 140 5.92 7.32 -10.50
CA ARG A 140 6.00 6.61 -9.22
C ARG A 140 6.22 7.60 -8.07
N SER A 141 7.28 8.39 -8.17
CA SER A 141 7.65 9.48 -7.26
C SER A 141 8.10 10.69 -8.07
N LEU A 142 8.03 11.89 -7.51
CA LEU A 142 8.57 13.08 -8.15
C LEU A 142 10.11 13.02 -8.19
N PRO A 143 10.77 13.68 -9.16
CA PRO A 143 12.23 13.77 -9.19
C PRO A 143 12.79 14.31 -7.87
N GLY A 144 13.70 13.56 -7.24
CA GLY A 144 14.28 13.90 -5.94
C GLY A 144 13.40 13.63 -4.71
N GLN A 145 12.17 13.16 -4.90
CA GLN A 145 11.30 12.73 -3.82
C GLN A 145 11.71 11.32 -3.35
N LEU A 146 11.70 11.10 -2.04
CA LEU A 146 11.84 9.74 -1.49
C LEU A 146 10.66 8.87 -1.90
N ASP A 147 10.92 7.60 -2.17
CA ASP A 147 9.86 6.62 -2.39
C ASP A 147 8.92 6.58 -1.17
N GLN A 148 7.64 6.87 -1.40
CA GLN A 148 6.63 6.99 -0.35
C GLN A 148 6.35 5.64 0.35
N ASN A 149 6.82 4.53 -0.21
CA ASN A 149 6.76 3.22 0.45
C ASN A 149 8.12 2.75 0.99
N ARG A 150 9.02 3.69 1.31
CA ARG A 150 10.32 3.45 1.95
C ARG A 150 10.60 4.36 3.16
N ILE A 151 9.57 5.08 3.65
CA ILE A 151 9.69 6.13 4.67
C ILE A 151 9.07 5.74 6.03
N TRP A 152 8.71 4.49 6.23
CA TRP A 152 7.87 4.05 7.37
C TRP A 152 8.64 3.41 8.53
N ALA A 153 9.97 3.32 8.46
CA ALA A 153 10.76 2.73 9.53
C ALA A 153 10.92 3.67 10.73
N ASP A 154 10.78 3.12 11.94
CA ASP A 154 11.05 3.84 13.18
C ASP A 154 12.53 4.28 13.28
N GLY A 155 12.73 5.52 13.72
CA GLY A 155 14.08 6.06 14.01
C GLY A 155 14.94 6.29 12.76
N ALA A 156 14.44 6.07 11.56
CA ALA A 156 15.18 6.29 10.33
C ALA A 156 15.25 7.77 9.98
N LEU A 157 16.40 8.19 9.44
CA LEU A 157 16.56 9.45 8.69
C LEU A 157 15.51 9.64 7.57
N LEU A 158 14.75 8.58 7.28
CA LEU A 158 13.77 8.50 6.21
C LEU A 158 12.33 8.78 6.65
N ALA A 159 12.01 8.69 7.95
CA ALA A 159 10.66 8.97 8.45
C ALA A 159 10.32 10.44 8.26
N THR A 160 9.37 10.73 7.37
CA THR A 160 8.86 12.07 7.18
C THR A 160 7.86 12.43 8.27
N SER A 161 7.69 13.72 8.56
CA SER A 161 6.77 14.19 9.59
C SER A 161 5.33 13.72 9.34
N TRP A 162 4.89 13.70 8.09
CA TRP A 162 3.53 13.27 7.74
C TRP A 162 3.32 11.75 7.90
N ALA A 163 4.37 10.93 7.65
CA ALA A 163 4.27 9.49 7.83
C ALA A 163 4.09 9.12 9.31
N GLN A 164 4.83 9.78 10.19
CA GLN A 164 4.67 9.61 11.65
C GLN A 164 3.29 10.06 12.12
N ALA A 165 2.80 11.21 11.60
CA ALA A 165 1.47 11.71 11.91
C ALA A 165 0.38 10.74 11.45
N LEU A 166 0.54 10.14 10.25
CA LEU A 166 -0.38 9.13 9.73
C LEU A 166 -0.42 7.88 10.62
N LEU A 167 0.73 7.29 10.93
CA LEU A 167 0.79 6.10 11.78
C LEU A 167 0.11 6.34 13.12
N LYS A 168 0.39 7.48 13.77
CA LYS A 168 -0.26 7.88 15.01
C LYS A 168 -1.77 7.97 14.88
N GLU A 169 -2.26 8.60 13.81
CA GLU A 169 -3.70 8.77 13.56
C GLU A 169 -4.37 7.42 13.27
N VAL A 170 -3.78 6.59 12.43
CA VAL A 170 -4.29 5.26 12.09
C VAL A 170 -4.38 4.37 13.33
N LEU A 171 -3.30 4.27 14.11
CA LEU A 171 -3.25 3.44 15.32
C LEU A 171 -4.23 3.91 16.39
N ALA A 172 -4.48 5.22 16.50
CA ALA A 172 -5.46 5.76 17.44
C ALA A 172 -6.90 5.30 17.15
N HIS A 173 -7.23 5.02 15.89
CA HIS A 173 -8.55 4.52 15.48
C HIS A 173 -8.69 3.01 15.60
N GLN A 174 -7.60 2.27 15.82
CA GLN A 174 -7.58 0.81 15.97
C GLN A 174 -8.34 0.10 14.82
N PRO A 175 -7.96 0.30 13.55
CA PRO A 175 -8.64 -0.36 12.45
C PRO A 175 -8.51 -1.87 12.54
N MET A 176 -9.54 -2.57 12.10
CA MET A 176 -9.60 -4.04 12.10
C MET A 176 -8.59 -4.63 11.12
N ALA A 177 -8.30 -3.93 10.04
CA ALA A 177 -7.28 -4.29 9.05
C ALA A 177 -6.74 -3.07 8.34
N ALA A 178 -5.51 -3.21 7.80
CA ALA A 178 -4.85 -2.24 6.93
C ALA A 178 -4.60 -2.87 5.55
N ILE A 179 -5.03 -2.18 4.50
CA ILE A 179 -4.93 -2.60 3.11
C ILE A 179 -4.13 -1.54 2.34
N ASP A 180 -3.00 -1.92 1.76
CA ASP A 180 -2.19 -1.06 0.90
C ASP A 180 -2.30 -1.53 -0.55
N ILE A 181 -2.85 -0.66 -1.42
CA ILE A 181 -3.20 -1.04 -2.80
C ILE A 181 -2.14 -0.52 -3.75
N HIS A 182 -1.50 -1.45 -4.44
CA HIS A 182 -0.45 -1.23 -5.42
C HIS A 182 -0.76 -1.80 -6.80
N ASN A 183 0.02 -1.37 -7.78
CA ASN A 183 0.09 -1.97 -9.10
C ASN A 183 1.52 -2.42 -9.41
N THR A 184 1.66 -3.46 -10.21
CA THR A 184 2.95 -3.87 -10.76
C THR A 184 3.18 -3.25 -12.14
N THR A 185 4.43 -3.12 -12.56
CA THR A 185 4.78 -2.68 -13.92
C THR A 185 4.89 -3.84 -14.91
N GLY A 186 5.11 -5.06 -14.41
CA GLY A 186 5.19 -6.28 -15.22
C GLY A 186 3.86 -7.02 -15.32
N ARG A 187 3.71 -7.81 -16.38
CA ARG A 187 2.56 -8.70 -16.59
C ARG A 187 2.55 -9.81 -15.52
N GLY A 188 1.37 -10.19 -15.07
CA GLY A 188 1.17 -11.25 -14.09
C GLY A 188 -0.24 -11.24 -13.52
N GLU A 189 -0.57 -12.32 -12.82
CA GLU A 189 -1.81 -12.40 -12.03
C GLU A 189 -1.70 -11.51 -10.79
N PRO A 190 -2.82 -10.96 -10.29
CA PRO A 190 -2.85 -10.28 -8.99
C PRO A 190 -2.37 -11.21 -7.87
N TYR A 191 -1.66 -10.65 -6.90
CA TYR A 191 -1.19 -11.41 -5.74
C TYR A 191 -1.14 -10.53 -4.50
N SER A 192 -0.96 -11.15 -3.35
CA SER A 192 -0.90 -10.47 -2.06
C SER A 192 0.51 -10.54 -1.47
N VAL A 193 0.86 -9.49 -0.72
CA VAL A 193 2.10 -9.47 0.06
C VAL A 193 1.77 -9.27 1.53
N ILE A 194 2.42 -10.04 2.40
CA ILE A 194 2.39 -9.88 3.86
C ILE A 194 3.82 -9.75 4.39
N THR A 195 3.96 -9.04 5.50
CA THR A 195 5.24 -8.88 6.21
C THR A 195 5.29 -9.68 7.50
N HIS A 196 4.14 -10.12 7.99
CA HIS A 196 3.99 -10.92 9.20
C HIS A 196 3.27 -12.23 8.89
N LEU A 197 3.92 -13.34 9.27
CA LEU A 197 3.43 -14.69 8.95
C LEU A 197 2.55 -15.21 10.10
N ASN A 198 1.29 -14.76 10.14
CA ASN A 198 0.27 -15.23 11.08
C ASN A 198 -1.09 -15.43 10.41
N ALA A 199 -2.03 -16.00 11.14
CA ALA A 199 -3.33 -16.43 10.60
C ALA A 199 -4.21 -15.27 10.08
N GLU A 200 -4.13 -14.09 10.68
CA GLU A 200 -4.95 -12.92 10.32
C GLU A 200 -4.43 -12.23 9.06
N HIS A 201 -3.11 -12.02 8.95
CA HIS A 201 -2.48 -11.51 7.73
C HIS A 201 -2.71 -12.47 6.56
N MET A 202 -2.57 -13.77 6.79
CA MET A 202 -2.84 -14.80 5.79
C MET A 202 -4.29 -14.79 5.34
N PHE A 203 -5.24 -14.58 6.27
CA PHE A 203 -6.64 -14.46 5.92
C PHE A 203 -6.88 -13.30 4.93
N LEU A 204 -6.37 -12.10 5.23
CA LEU A 204 -6.49 -10.94 4.34
C LEU A 204 -5.87 -11.22 2.97
N ALA A 205 -4.69 -11.82 2.95
CA ALA A 205 -3.96 -12.08 1.72
C ALA A 205 -4.67 -13.12 0.82
N ARG A 206 -5.12 -14.22 1.42
CA ARG A 206 -5.78 -15.31 0.70
C ARG A 206 -7.14 -14.91 0.10
N GLU A 207 -7.90 -14.07 0.80
CA GLU A 207 -9.18 -13.58 0.28
C GLU A 207 -9.01 -12.77 -1.03
N PHE A 208 -7.82 -12.23 -1.27
CA PHE A 208 -7.51 -11.53 -2.52
C PHE A 208 -6.88 -12.44 -3.57
N SER A 209 -5.92 -13.29 -3.20
CA SER A 209 -5.20 -14.13 -4.17
C SER A 209 -4.74 -15.44 -3.56
N SER A 210 -4.69 -16.49 -4.40
CA SER A 210 -4.03 -17.75 -4.06
C SER A 210 -2.51 -17.65 -4.01
N ASN A 211 -1.91 -16.65 -4.66
CA ASN A 211 -0.47 -16.37 -4.58
C ASN A 211 -0.21 -15.36 -3.47
N VAL A 212 0.48 -15.78 -2.43
CA VAL A 212 0.85 -14.94 -1.28
C VAL A 212 2.36 -14.93 -1.14
N VAL A 213 2.93 -13.73 -1.02
CA VAL A 213 4.37 -13.54 -0.81
C VAL A 213 4.62 -12.98 0.59
N HIS A 214 5.40 -13.68 1.38
CA HIS A 214 5.95 -13.16 2.62
C HIS A 214 7.23 -12.38 2.31
N PHE A 215 7.15 -11.05 2.39
CA PHE A 215 8.32 -10.19 2.23
C PHE A 215 9.06 -10.05 3.57
N ARG A 216 10.34 -10.43 3.55
CA ARG A 216 11.24 -10.23 4.68
C ARG A 216 11.94 -8.87 4.64
N GLU A 217 12.02 -8.26 3.47
CA GLU A 217 12.64 -6.98 3.20
C GLU A 217 11.92 -6.28 2.02
N PRO A 218 11.84 -4.94 1.99
CA PRO A 218 12.39 -3.97 2.96
C PRO A 218 11.46 -3.76 4.17
N HIS A 219 12.04 -3.50 5.34
CA HIS A 219 11.29 -3.18 6.57
C HIS A 219 10.71 -1.76 6.59
N THR A 220 10.95 -0.97 5.56
CA THR A 220 10.58 0.46 5.49
C THR A 220 9.23 0.70 4.82
N THR A 221 8.42 -0.33 4.60
CA THR A 221 7.11 -0.23 3.96
C THR A 221 6.00 0.10 4.97
N LEU A 222 4.91 0.73 4.47
CA LEU A 222 3.73 1.05 5.26
C LEU A 222 3.14 -0.19 5.95
N VAL A 223 2.99 -1.28 5.20
CA VAL A 223 2.43 -2.53 5.71
C VAL A 223 3.31 -3.16 6.79
N ASN A 224 4.64 -2.99 6.69
CA ASN A 224 5.53 -3.46 7.74
C ASN A 224 5.35 -2.66 9.03
N ALA A 225 5.28 -1.34 8.94
CA ALA A 225 5.08 -0.46 10.09
C ALA A 225 3.72 -0.67 10.78
N LEU A 226 2.66 -0.94 10.02
CA LEU A 226 1.33 -1.23 10.58
C LEU A 226 1.18 -2.68 11.03
N GLY A 227 1.84 -3.62 10.38
CA GLY A 227 1.67 -5.06 10.56
C GLY A 227 2.05 -5.59 11.94
N GLU A 228 2.88 -4.87 12.68
CA GLU A 228 3.18 -5.18 14.09
C GLU A 228 1.98 -4.92 15.03
N HIS A 229 1.00 -4.12 14.59
CA HIS A 229 -0.11 -3.65 15.41
C HIS A 229 -1.47 -4.06 14.87
N ILE A 230 -1.59 -4.21 13.56
CA ILE A 230 -2.86 -4.41 12.84
C ILE A 230 -2.64 -5.46 11.75
N PRO A 231 -3.58 -6.43 11.57
CA PRO A 231 -3.54 -7.31 10.41
C PRO A 231 -3.46 -6.50 9.12
N SER A 232 -2.41 -6.71 8.33
CA SER A 232 -2.09 -5.85 7.20
C SER A 232 -1.73 -6.65 5.95
N VAL A 233 -2.07 -6.12 4.77
CA VAL A 233 -1.80 -6.74 3.48
C VAL A 233 -1.51 -5.70 2.41
N VAL A 234 -0.56 -6.00 1.52
CA VAL A 234 -0.42 -5.32 0.22
C VAL A 234 -1.19 -6.10 -0.83
N LEU A 235 -1.93 -5.40 -1.67
CA LEU A 235 -2.61 -5.95 -2.82
C LEU A 235 -1.91 -5.47 -4.09
N GLU A 236 -1.23 -6.38 -4.76
CA GLU A 236 -0.60 -6.16 -6.06
C GLU A 236 -1.59 -6.48 -7.17
N CYS A 237 -2.25 -5.45 -7.67
CA CYS A 237 -3.36 -5.59 -8.62
C CYS A 237 -2.93 -5.92 -10.07
N GLY A 238 -1.61 -6.02 -10.35
CA GLY A 238 -1.08 -6.11 -11.71
C GLY A 238 -0.94 -4.73 -12.37
N PRO A 239 -0.63 -4.64 -13.68
CA PRO A 239 -0.47 -3.36 -14.39
C PRO A 239 -1.70 -2.46 -14.27
N SER A 240 -1.47 -1.14 -14.09
CA SER A 240 -2.54 -0.15 -13.88
C SER A 240 -3.34 0.17 -15.14
N GLU A 241 -2.83 -0.15 -16.33
CA GLU A 241 -3.48 0.14 -17.58
C GLU A 241 -4.35 -1.01 -18.10
N GLY A 242 -5.52 -0.69 -18.64
CA GLY A 242 -6.26 -1.50 -19.60
C GLY A 242 -7.01 -2.72 -19.08
N ASP A 243 -7.15 -2.96 -17.77
CA ASP A 243 -7.85 -4.14 -17.29
C ASP A 243 -8.93 -3.85 -16.24
N GLU A 244 -10.16 -3.65 -16.72
CA GLU A 244 -11.35 -3.52 -15.86
C GLU A 244 -11.53 -4.73 -14.93
N LYS A 245 -11.12 -5.95 -15.35
CA LYS A 245 -11.24 -7.16 -14.52
C LYS A 245 -10.42 -7.07 -13.24
N ARG A 246 -9.25 -6.44 -13.29
CA ARG A 246 -8.42 -6.23 -12.08
C ARG A 246 -9.07 -5.26 -11.11
N LYS A 247 -9.65 -4.19 -11.64
CA LYS A 247 -10.44 -3.25 -10.83
C LYS A 247 -11.67 -3.96 -10.22
N ASP A 248 -12.38 -4.76 -10.99
CA ASP A 248 -13.55 -5.51 -10.52
C ASP A 248 -13.17 -6.56 -9.47
N HIS A 249 -12.03 -7.23 -9.64
CA HIS A 249 -11.48 -8.16 -8.65
C HIS A 249 -11.20 -7.46 -7.31
N LEU A 250 -10.52 -6.29 -7.37
CA LEU A 250 -10.28 -5.47 -6.19
C LEU A 250 -11.58 -4.98 -5.54
N LEU A 251 -12.55 -4.52 -6.34
CA LEU A 251 -13.87 -4.12 -5.85
C LEU A 251 -14.57 -5.25 -5.12
N HIS A 252 -14.55 -6.46 -5.68
CA HIS A 252 -15.15 -7.63 -5.05
C HIS A 252 -14.51 -7.93 -3.69
N TYR A 253 -13.20 -7.92 -3.63
CA TYR A 253 -12.44 -8.10 -2.39
C TYR A 253 -12.81 -7.04 -1.33
N LEU A 254 -12.78 -5.76 -1.68
CA LEU A 254 -13.07 -4.67 -0.74
C LEU A 254 -14.52 -4.73 -0.24
N LYS A 255 -15.50 -5.04 -1.11
CA LYS A 255 -16.91 -5.22 -0.72
C LYS A 255 -17.07 -6.37 0.26
N ALA A 256 -16.44 -7.51 0.00
CA ALA A 256 -16.47 -8.67 0.88
C ALA A 256 -15.83 -8.36 2.24
N LEU A 257 -14.68 -7.67 2.23
CA LEU A 257 -13.94 -7.32 3.45
C LEU A 257 -14.71 -6.31 4.31
N PHE A 258 -15.23 -5.23 3.72
CA PHE A 258 -15.93 -4.16 4.45
C PHE A 258 -17.26 -4.59 5.05
N SER A 259 -17.82 -5.71 4.57
CA SER A 259 -19.03 -6.32 5.16
C SER A 259 -18.75 -7.13 6.42
N ARG A 260 -17.49 -7.33 6.80
CA ARG A 260 -17.11 -8.20 7.93
C ARG A 260 -17.15 -7.45 9.25
N SER A 261 -17.57 -8.15 10.29
CA SER A 261 -17.49 -7.68 11.68
C SER A 261 -16.24 -8.15 12.42
N ASN A 262 -15.46 -9.04 11.82
CA ASN A 262 -14.18 -9.54 12.35
C ASN A 262 -13.28 -9.99 11.20
N ILE A 263 -11.97 -10.01 11.45
CA ILE A 263 -11.00 -10.66 10.57
C ILE A 263 -10.98 -12.15 10.90
N GLY A 264 -11.14 -12.99 9.87
CA GLY A 264 -11.01 -14.42 9.99
C GLY A 264 -9.58 -14.86 10.24
N GLN A 265 -9.40 -16.15 10.42
CA GLN A 265 -8.09 -16.77 10.52
C GLN A 265 -7.96 -17.85 9.46
N THR A 266 -6.83 -17.90 8.82
CA THR A 266 -6.51 -18.89 7.78
C THR A 266 -5.24 -19.64 8.15
N SER A 267 -5.26 -20.96 7.92
CA SER A 267 -4.05 -21.77 8.04
C SER A 267 -3.00 -21.33 7.03
N LEU A 268 -1.72 -21.40 7.43
CA LEU A 268 -0.60 -21.18 6.52
C LEU A 268 -0.49 -22.26 5.43
N VAL A 269 -1.12 -23.42 5.66
CA VAL A 269 -1.12 -24.55 4.74
C VAL A 269 -2.55 -24.89 4.38
N GLU A 270 -2.97 -24.48 3.19
CA GLU A 270 -4.29 -24.82 2.65
C GLU A 270 -4.19 -25.30 1.19
N PRO A 271 -5.08 -26.20 0.77
CA PRO A 271 -5.15 -26.61 -0.64
C PRO A 271 -5.37 -25.41 -1.56
N GLY A 272 -4.56 -25.30 -2.62
CA GLY A 272 -4.64 -24.22 -3.60
C GLY A 272 -3.95 -22.92 -3.18
N LEU A 273 -3.43 -22.80 -1.96
CA LEU A 273 -2.61 -21.67 -1.54
C LEU A 273 -1.15 -21.88 -1.95
N HIS A 274 -0.57 -20.84 -2.55
CA HIS A 274 0.83 -20.81 -2.94
C HIS A 274 1.54 -19.75 -2.11
N LEU A 275 2.16 -20.17 -1.02
CA LEU A 275 2.92 -19.29 -0.15
C LEU A 275 4.39 -19.29 -0.56
N PHE A 276 4.93 -18.09 -0.77
CA PHE A 276 6.31 -17.85 -1.12
C PHE A 276 6.97 -16.95 -0.09
N GLU A 277 8.27 -17.11 0.08
CA GLU A 277 9.11 -16.22 0.90
C GLU A 277 10.16 -15.54 0.02
N SER A 278 10.29 -14.22 0.11
CA SER A 278 11.35 -13.48 -0.58
C SER A 278 12.73 -13.82 -0.01
N GLN A 279 13.69 -14.13 -0.88
CA GLN A 279 15.05 -14.52 -0.51
C GLN A 279 16.09 -13.49 -0.91
N ALA A 280 15.89 -12.85 -2.07
CA ALA A 280 16.83 -11.90 -2.65
C ALA A 280 16.13 -10.98 -3.65
N ARG A 281 16.82 -9.90 -4.05
CA ARG A 281 16.41 -8.99 -5.14
C ARG A 281 17.47 -8.93 -6.21
N VAL A 282 17.03 -8.85 -7.48
CA VAL A 282 17.90 -8.68 -8.65
C VAL A 282 17.91 -7.22 -9.06
N PHE A 283 19.07 -6.62 -9.14
CA PHE A 283 19.29 -5.23 -9.56
C PHE A 283 20.02 -5.20 -10.88
N VAL A 284 19.62 -4.26 -11.73
CA VAL A 284 20.29 -4.00 -13.01
C VAL A 284 20.54 -2.51 -13.15
N GLY A 285 21.77 -2.16 -13.48
CA GLY A 285 22.20 -0.77 -13.68
C GLY A 285 22.99 -0.58 -14.96
N GLY A 286 23.33 0.67 -15.29
CA GLY A 286 24.07 1.00 -16.49
C GLY A 286 23.25 0.87 -17.77
N ARG A 287 23.86 0.38 -18.86
CA ARG A 287 23.20 0.26 -20.14
C ARG A 287 22.57 -1.12 -20.33
N PHE A 288 21.25 -1.16 -20.28
CA PHE A 288 20.47 -2.37 -20.56
C PHE A 288 19.14 -2.05 -21.27
N ALA A 289 18.55 -3.05 -21.90
CA ALA A 289 17.19 -2.98 -22.46
C ALA A 289 16.49 -4.34 -22.42
N PHE A 290 15.21 -4.33 -22.64
CA PHE A 290 14.41 -5.51 -22.90
C PHE A 290 14.24 -5.65 -24.42
N GLY A 291 14.81 -6.74 -24.97
CA GLY A 291 14.90 -6.98 -26.40
C GLY A 291 16.27 -6.68 -26.99
N PRO A 292 16.42 -6.84 -28.32
CA PRO A 292 17.69 -6.63 -28.99
C PRO A 292 18.20 -5.21 -28.77
N GLN A 293 19.42 -5.08 -28.27
CA GLN A 293 20.13 -3.80 -28.24
C GLN A 293 21.04 -3.67 -29.47
N GLY A 294 21.28 -2.40 -29.88
CA GLY A 294 22.46 -2.05 -30.66
C GLY A 294 23.74 -2.33 -29.86
N SER A 295 24.92 -2.09 -30.44
CA SER A 295 26.22 -2.42 -29.84
C SER A 295 26.37 -1.97 -28.36
N GLY A 296 26.71 -2.93 -27.50
CA GLY A 296 27.03 -2.75 -26.07
C GLY A 296 25.84 -2.77 -25.12
N GLY A 297 26.08 -3.19 -23.88
CA GLY A 297 25.08 -3.28 -22.80
C GLY A 297 24.50 -4.69 -22.67
N LEU A 298 23.47 -4.79 -21.80
CA LEU A 298 22.75 -6.02 -21.51
C LEU A 298 21.40 -6.03 -22.24
N SER A 299 21.18 -7.06 -23.06
CA SER A 299 19.89 -7.40 -23.66
C SER A 299 19.18 -8.43 -22.80
N LEU A 300 18.10 -8.04 -22.13
CA LEU A 300 17.21 -8.95 -21.39
C LEU A 300 16.07 -9.44 -22.30
N ASP A 301 15.47 -10.58 -21.97
CA ASP A 301 14.30 -11.08 -22.67
C ASP A 301 13.15 -10.07 -22.56
N PRO A 302 12.52 -9.63 -23.68
CA PRO A 302 11.40 -8.69 -23.67
C PRO A 302 10.13 -9.28 -23.02
N ASP A 303 10.04 -10.59 -22.92
CA ASP A 303 8.95 -11.34 -22.29
C ASP A 303 9.31 -11.88 -20.91
N LEU A 304 10.35 -11.32 -20.28
CA LEU A 304 10.87 -11.80 -19.00
C LEU A 304 9.79 -11.83 -17.92
N ASP A 305 8.90 -10.85 -17.88
CA ASP A 305 7.82 -10.71 -16.91
C ASP A 305 6.72 -11.78 -17.01
N LEU A 306 6.64 -12.52 -18.15
CA LEU A 306 5.78 -13.71 -18.27
C LEU A 306 6.23 -14.87 -17.37
N ASN A 307 7.40 -14.76 -16.75
CA ASN A 307 7.92 -15.74 -15.81
C ASN A 307 7.51 -15.47 -14.35
N ASN A 308 6.78 -14.40 -14.06
CA ASN A 308 6.27 -14.15 -12.72
C ASN A 308 5.52 -15.37 -12.18
N PHE A 309 5.86 -15.81 -10.96
CA PHE A 309 5.33 -16.98 -10.27
C PHE A 309 5.57 -18.34 -10.98
N LYS A 310 6.47 -18.41 -11.98
CA LYS A 310 6.89 -19.67 -12.63
C LYS A 310 8.26 -20.09 -12.11
N LEU A 311 8.44 -21.41 -11.93
CA LEU A 311 9.76 -21.94 -11.57
C LEU A 311 10.73 -21.78 -12.75
N LEU A 312 11.78 -21.03 -12.56
CA LEU A 312 12.89 -20.90 -13.49
C LEU A 312 13.89 -22.03 -13.27
N ALA A 313 14.19 -22.79 -14.32
CA ALA A 313 15.11 -23.91 -14.25
C ALA A 313 16.57 -23.46 -14.39
N ALA A 314 17.50 -24.23 -13.83
CA ALA A 314 18.92 -24.03 -14.08
C ALA A 314 19.22 -24.13 -15.58
N GLY A 315 20.11 -23.28 -16.08
CA GLY A 315 20.49 -23.14 -17.48
C GLY A 315 19.58 -22.22 -18.31
N GLN A 316 18.42 -21.79 -17.79
CA GLN A 316 17.52 -20.88 -18.52
C GLN A 316 18.23 -19.57 -18.81
N LEU A 317 18.18 -19.12 -20.07
CA LEU A 317 18.75 -17.86 -20.53
C LEU A 317 17.86 -16.68 -20.05
N TRP A 318 18.49 -15.64 -19.49
CA TRP A 318 17.84 -14.41 -19.06
C TRP A 318 18.22 -13.22 -19.92
N GLY A 319 19.43 -13.21 -20.46
CA GLY A 319 19.91 -12.13 -21.30
C GLY A 319 21.27 -12.43 -21.91
N THR A 320 21.68 -11.54 -22.79
CA THR A 320 22.98 -11.61 -23.50
C THR A 320 23.67 -10.25 -23.40
N TYR A 321 25.01 -10.25 -23.43
CA TYR A 321 25.84 -9.06 -23.38
C TYR A 321 27.15 -9.24 -24.16
N GLU A 322 27.69 -8.12 -24.68
CA GLU A 322 28.99 -8.10 -25.32
C GLU A 322 30.12 -7.82 -24.32
N SER A 323 29.88 -6.90 -23.38
CA SER A 323 30.88 -6.48 -22.39
C SER A 323 30.25 -6.28 -21.01
N ARG A 324 30.89 -6.82 -19.98
CA ARG A 324 30.51 -6.62 -18.57
C ARG A 324 30.76 -5.20 -18.04
N LYS A 325 31.48 -4.38 -18.79
CA LYS A 325 31.82 -3.02 -18.37
C LYS A 325 30.67 -2.02 -18.55
N ASP A 326 29.67 -2.37 -19.35
CA ASP A 326 28.63 -1.45 -19.77
C ASP A 326 27.38 -1.49 -18.88
N PHE A 327 27.25 -2.53 -18.05
CA PHE A 327 26.09 -2.72 -17.14
C PHE A 327 26.52 -3.33 -15.82
N GLU A 328 25.65 -3.16 -14.85
CA GLU A 328 25.70 -3.83 -13.56
C GLU A 328 24.56 -4.86 -13.47
N PHE A 329 24.86 -6.05 -12.94
CA PHE A 329 23.88 -7.09 -12.63
C PHE A 329 24.24 -7.68 -11.28
N LEU A 330 23.38 -7.49 -10.31
CA LEU A 330 23.66 -7.79 -8.91
C LEU A 330 22.45 -8.44 -8.25
N VAL A 331 22.67 -9.49 -7.45
CA VAL A 331 21.65 -10.10 -6.60
C VAL A 331 22.02 -9.89 -5.15
N ARG A 332 21.15 -9.23 -4.37
CA ARG A 332 21.34 -9.05 -2.94
C ARG A 332 20.32 -9.87 -2.16
N ASP A 333 20.79 -10.58 -1.14
CA ASP A 333 19.92 -11.28 -0.21
C ASP A 333 19.28 -10.30 0.81
N THR A 334 18.50 -10.84 1.74
CA THR A 334 17.81 -10.07 2.80
C THR A 334 18.78 -9.43 3.81
N GLN A 335 20.07 -9.79 3.81
CA GLN A 335 21.12 -9.15 4.60
C GLN A 335 21.95 -8.14 3.78
N GLY A 336 21.58 -7.91 2.52
CA GLY A 336 22.30 -7.02 1.62
C GLY A 336 23.59 -7.62 1.04
N GLN A 337 23.87 -8.92 1.24
CA GLN A 337 25.05 -9.58 0.71
C GLN A 337 24.89 -9.89 -0.77
N ASP A 338 25.99 -9.79 -1.51
CA ASP A 338 26.02 -10.20 -2.92
C ASP A 338 25.98 -11.73 -3.02
N VAL A 339 24.87 -12.23 -3.56
CA VAL A 339 24.63 -13.65 -3.82
C VAL A 339 24.47 -13.95 -5.33
N THR A 340 24.95 -13.05 -6.19
CA THR A 340 24.79 -13.13 -7.65
C THR A 340 25.26 -14.51 -8.16
N ALA A 341 26.46 -14.95 -7.76
CA ALA A 341 27.03 -16.22 -8.20
C ALA A 341 26.28 -17.47 -7.71
N GLN A 342 25.39 -17.35 -6.73
CA GLN A 342 24.52 -18.46 -6.31
C GLN A 342 23.39 -18.67 -7.30
N TYR A 343 22.80 -17.59 -7.81
CA TYR A 343 21.58 -17.62 -8.62
C TYR A 343 21.83 -17.55 -10.12
N PHE A 344 22.93 -16.90 -10.55
CA PHE A 344 23.22 -16.69 -11.96
C PHE A 344 24.67 -17.02 -12.32
N ASP A 345 24.82 -17.51 -13.55
CA ASP A 345 26.10 -17.59 -14.25
C ASP A 345 26.17 -16.49 -15.30
N LEU A 346 27.23 -15.69 -15.21
CA LEU A 346 27.49 -14.55 -16.11
C LEU A 346 28.77 -14.85 -16.90
N SER A 347 28.71 -15.81 -17.77
CA SER A 347 29.84 -16.25 -18.59
C SER A 347 29.48 -16.32 -20.08
N ASN A 348 30.45 -16.29 -20.95
CA ASN A 348 30.33 -16.46 -22.41
C ASN A 348 29.34 -15.47 -23.07
N GLY A 349 29.20 -14.23 -22.52
CA GLY A 349 28.25 -13.24 -23.05
C GLY A 349 26.79 -13.52 -22.73
N GLU A 350 26.51 -14.40 -21.79
CA GLU A 350 25.16 -14.79 -21.39
C GLU A 350 24.94 -14.65 -19.87
N ILE A 351 23.68 -14.37 -19.49
CA ILE A 351 23.21 -14.49 -18.13
C ILE A 351 22.27 -15.68 -18.07
N ARG A 352 22.66 -16.72 -17.35
CA ARG A 352 21.87 -17.94 -17.17
C ARG A 352 21.56 -18.21 -15.71
N VAL A 353 20.35 -18.72 -15.47
CA VAL A 353 19.96 -19.19 -14.13
C VAL A 353 20.87 -20.33 -13.71
N ARG A 354 21.51 -20.23 -12.54
CA ARG A 354 22.33 -21.30 -11.93
C ARG A 354 21.53 -22.14 -10.95
N LYS A 355 20.83 -21.49 -10.04
CA LYS A 355 19.99 -22.14 -9.03
C LYS A 355 18.52 -21.87 -9.35
N PRO A 356 17.67 -22.91 -9.45
CA PRO A 356 16.24 -22.72 -9.69
C PRO A 356 15.58 -21.85 -8.62
N PHE A 357 14.68 -20.96 -9.03
CA PHE A 357 13.89 -20.10 -8.15
C PHE A 357 12.57 -19.69 -8.80
N VAL A 358 11.66 -19.13 -8.01
CA VAL A 358 10.42 -18.53 -8.49
C VAL A 358 10.53 -17.00 -8.37
N PRO A 359 10.42 -16.23 -9.46
CA PRO A 359 10.45 -14.78 -9.40
C PRO A 359 9.08 -14.17 -9.13
N SER A 360 9.06 -12.97 -8.56
CA SER A 360 7.92 -12.05 -8.57
C SER A 360 8.37 -10.62 -8.89
N LEU A 361 7.41 -9.74 -9.20
CA LEU A 361 7.68 -8.34 -9.54
C LEU A 361 8.69 -8.15 -10.67
N ILE A 362 8.81 -9.14 -11.58
CA ILE A 362 9.62 -8.89 -12.78
C ILE A 362 8.99 -7.75 -13.55
N THR A 363 9.79 -6.74 -13.83
CA THR A 363 9.42 -5.63 -14.72
C THR A 363 10.16 -5.73 -16.06
N THR A 364 9.52 -5.30 -17.14
CA THR A 364 10.16 -5.05 -18.44
C THR A 364 10.25 -3.55 -18.76
N SER A 365 10.02 -2.71 -17.75
CA SER A 365 10.25 -1.25 -17.80
C SER A 365 11.66 -0.92 -17.31
N VAL A 366 12.47 -0.31 -18.19
CA VAL A 366 13.83 0.12 -17.83
C VAL A 366 13.80 1.12 -16.66
N PRO A 367 12.96 2.18 -16.67
CA PRO A 367 12.88 3.09 -15.52
C PRO A 367 12.52 2.37 -14.21
N ALA A 368 11.52 1.50 -14.21
CA ALA A 368 11.12 0.79 -13.00
C ALA A 368 12.22 -0.12 -12.45
N ALA A 369 12.94 -0.82 -13.33
CA ALA A 369 14.06 -1.68 -12.94
C ALA A 369 15.25 -0.88 -12.36
N GLN A 370 15.44 0.38 -12.81
CA GLN A 370 16.47 1.29 -12.30
C GLN A 370 16.07 1.97 -10.97
N GLU A 371 14.79 2.28 -10.80
CA GLU A 371 14.27 2.97 -9.62
C GLU A 371 14.17 2.05 -8.39
N ASP A 372 13.87 0.76 -8.58
CA ASP A 372 13.76 -0.19 -7.47
C ASP A 372 14.59 -1.46 -7.72
N CYS A 373 14.08 -2.44 -8.45
CA CYS A 373 14.79 -3.67 -8.80
C CYS A 373 14.16 -4.33 -10.04
N LEU A 374 14.89 -5.25 -10.68
CA LEU A 374 14.38 -6.04 -11.80
C LEU A 374 13.31 -7.05 -11.35
N CYS A 375 13.55 -7.72 -10.22
CA CYS A 375 12.62 -8.69 -9.65
C CYS A 375 13.03 -9.12 -8.24
N TYR A 376 12.12 -9.83 -7.57
CA TYR A 376 12.41 -10.62 -6.35
C TYR A 376 12.63 -12.08 -6.71
N ILE A 377 13.57 -12.72 -6.03
CA ILE A 377 13.80 -14.15 -6.01
C ILE A 377 13.08 -14.73 -4.80
N MET A 378 12.23 -15.73 -5.04
CA MET A 378 11.42 -16.33 -4.00
C MET A 378 11.66 -17.85 -3.89
N LYS A 379 11.32 -18.38 -2.72
CA LYS A 379 11.22 -19.81 -2.43
C LYS A 379 9.78 -20.11 -2.00
N ARG A 380 9.20 -21.18 -2.51
CA ARG A 380 7.92 -21.71 -2.01
C ARG A 380 8.15 -22.33 -0.62
N ILE A 381 7.30 -22.01 0.34
CA ILE A 381 7.32 -22.50 1.72
C ILE A 381 6.03 -23.22 2.10
#